data_6defe9195a8a3794385ab2a928758248
#
_entry.id   6defe9195a8a3794385ab2a928758248
#
_cell.length_a   1.000
_cell.length_b   1.000
_cell.length_c   1.000
_cell.angle_alpha   90.00
_cell.angle_beta   90.00
_cell.angle_gamma   90.00
#
_symmetry.space_group_name_H-M   'P 1'
#
loop_
_entity.id
_entity.type
_entity.pdbx_description
1 polymer ?
#
loop_
_entity_poly.entity_id
_entity_poly.type
_entity_poly.pdbx_seq_one_letter_code
_entity_poly.pdbx_strand_id
1 'polypeptide(L)'
;CRCRRNTPWRAQADPCSRLCPSIRPVASCRQRFGDRPPKHKKKDTKSGKESILVTLEEVNEALKNGKMPYKLTGHIKPLRTLMAASLPWGDRNVITFTQYDDRTPGQKYMIWYDFSKKKIVNLFNLQGEGPTNFDFCKENGYMAYTIGNDLYVAHEGDFSSMVNPKVTGNQQQEKDVVYGQAVHRNEFGIMKGTFWSPKGTYLAFYRMDQSMVTDYPQVNTTARIAELVPDKYPMAGMTSHKVTVGIYNVKDGKTIYLQAGDPTDRYFTNISWGPDEKSVFVIELNRDQNHAQLVQYDAVSGQKIGVLYEEKHTRYVEPQHPLIFLPWDDSQFIYRTQRDGFNHLYLMDTKTKLKGEWKTGKDSEDQYCEYLKTIPLTEGNWLVQDVLGFNAARKEIIIASTEISPLQTNIFSLNVKNGKRTLIGMEDGTHQAKLSASGTYLIDYFTSNNVPREISILPTTGKKGTTLFTATDPLKENYNLPEITVGTIKAADGETDLYYRLIKPVNFDPNKKYPAIIYVYGGPHAQMIHNTRFYDARGWDLYMAQQGYVMLTVDNRGSDNRGIKFENCTFRHLGTEEMKDQVQGAKSLL
;
A
#
# COMPACT_ATOMS: atom_id res chain seq x y z
N CYS A 1 -44.83 32.63 21.10
CA CYS A 1 -44.94 33.97 20.51
C CYS A 1 -44.42 33.98 19.10
N ARG A 2 -45.12 34.66 18.24
CA ARG A 2 -45.20 34.62 16.78
C ARG A 2 -43.85 34.67 16.01
N CYS A 3 -43.73 33.75 15.09
CA CYS A 3 -42.90 33.79 13.87
C CYS A 3 -43.12 35.08 13.06
N ARG A 4 -42.04 35.70 12.55
CA ARG A 4 -42.08 36.46 11.30
C ARG A 4 -40.89 36.06 10.40
N ARG A 5 -41.20 36.01 9.11
CA ARG A 5 -40.55 35.42 7.96
C ARG A 5 -39.32 36.20 7.48
N ASN A 6 -38.42 35.43 6.83
CA ASN A 6 -37.62 35.74 5.63
C ASN A 6 -36.68 36.94 5.63
N THR A 7 -35.42 36.65 5.73
CA THR A 7 -34.41 37.31 4.87
C THR A 7 -33.25 36.34 4.56
N PRO A 8 -32.72 36.33 3.36
CA PRO A 8 -31.64 35.39 2.94
C PRO A 8 -30.33 35.81 3.55
N TRP A 9 -29.57 34.84 4.05
CA TRP A 9 -28.19 35.02 4.51
C TRP A 9 -27.30 35.44 3.34
N ARG A 10 -26.91 36.69 3.32
CA ARG A 10 -25.75 37.15 2.58
C ARG A 10 -24.52 36.65 3.32
N ALA A 11 -23.62 35.95 2.57
CA ALA A 11 -22.30 35.60 3.06
C ALA A 11 -21.60 36.86 3.60
N GLN A 12 -21.39 36.91 4.92
CA GLN A 12 -20.50 37.88 5.52
C GLN A 12 -19.07 37.46 5.20
N ALA A 13 -18.31 38.41 4.68
CA ALA A 13 -16.90 38.27 4.39
C ALA A 13 -16.10 37.92 5.67
N ASP A 14 -15.19 37.00 5.49
CA ASP A 14 -14.20 36.50 6.44
C ASP A 14 -13.54 37.64 7.23
N PRO A 15 -13.50 37.59 8.58
CA PRO A 15 -12.81 38.58 9.41
C PRO A 15 -11.29 38.59 9.29
N CYS A 16 -10.68 37.64 8.59
CA CYS A 16 -9.22 37.56 8.41
C CYS A 16 -8.61 38.63 7.50
N SER A 17 -9.40 39.43 6.78
CA SER A 17 -8.86 40.44 5.86
C SER A 17 -8.38 41.74 6.52
N ARG A 18 -8.47 41.88 7.86
CA ARG A 18 -8.11 43.14 8.55
C ARG A 18 -6.82 43.13 9.38
N LEU A 19 -6.05 42.04 9.37
CA LEU A 19 -4.87 41.93 10.22
C LEU A 19 -3.51 41.83 9.49
N CYS A 20 -3.43 42.09 8.19
CA CYS A 20 -2.14 42.11 7.49
C CYS A 20 -2.08 43.19 6.42
N PRO A 21 -1.60 44.43 6.76
CA PRO A 21 -1.50 45.53 5.77
C PRO A 21 -0.34 45.43 4.76
N SER A 22 0.47 44.36 4.79
CA SER A 22 1.70 44.29 3.98
C SER A 22 1.78 43.11 3.00
N ILE A 23 0.75 42.34 2.79
CA ILE A 23 0.71 41.34 1.73
C ILE A 23 0.06 42.01 0.50
N ARG A 24 0.88 42.53 -0.43
CA ARG A 24 0.40 42.80 -1.78
C ARG A 24 -0.20 41.49 -2.32
N PRO A 25 -1.41 41.50 -2.90
CA PRO A 25 -1.95 40.31 -3.54
C PRO A 25 -0.93 39.88 -4.61
N VAL A 26 -0.29 38.75 -4.38
CA VAL A 26 0.42 38.02 -5.43
C VAL A 26 -0.62 37.80 -6.51
N ALA A 27 -0.39 38.43 -7.65
CA ALA A 27 -1.21 38.24 -8.83
C ALA A 27 -1.43 36.74 -8.97
N SER A 28 -2.71 36.34 -9.01
CA SER A 28 -3.09 34.92 -9.15
C SER A 28 -2.28 34.40 -10.33
N CYS A 29 -1.30 33.58 -10.05
CA CYS A 29 -0.62 32.78 -11.05
C CYS A 29 -1.62 31.73 -11.52
N ARG A 30 -2.62 32.18 -12.28
CA ARG A 30 -3.29 31.35 -13.25
C ARG A 30 -2.21 31.06 -14.29
N GLN A 31 -1.36 30.09 -14.03
CA GLN A 31 -0.73 29.36 -15.10
C GLN A 31 -1.90 28.91 -15.99
N ARG A 32 -2.06 29.61 -17.12
CA ARG A 32 -2.84 29.09 -18.23
C ARG A 32 -2.19 27.77 -18.56
N PHE A 33 -2.79 26.66 -18.09
CA PHE A 33 -2.56 25.37 -18.70
C PHE A 33 -2.85 25.62 -20.17
N GLY A 34 -1.76 25.69 -20.96
CA GLY A 34 -1.88 26.03 -22.35
C GLY A 34 -2.89 25.13 -23.02
N ASP A 35 -3.66 25.67 -23.97
CA ASP A 35 -4.75 25.05 -24.74
C ASP A 35 -4.35 23.79 -25.55
N ARG A 36 -3.40 23.00 -25.07
CA ARG A 36 -3.05 21.71 -25.68
C ARG A 36 -3.89 20.62 -25.02
N PRO A 37 -4.66 19.86 -25.83
CA PRO A 37 -5.47 18.80 -25.30
C PRO A 37 -4.60 17.78 -24.53
N PRO A 38 -5.12 17.23 -23.40
CA PRO A 38 -4.40 16.24 -22.61
C PRO A 38 -4.00 15.03 -23.47
N LYS A 39 -2.76 14.57 -23.30
CA LYS A 39 -2.23 13.41 -24.01
C LYS A 39 -1.26 12.63 -23.13
N HIS A 40 -1.32 11.29 -23.23
CA HIS A 40 -0.27 10.46 -22.70
C HIS A 40 0.86 10.32 -23.72
N LYS A 41 2.08 10.35 -23.22
CA LYS A 41 3.28 10.13 -24.01
C LYS A 41 3.95 8.84 -23.58
N LYS A 42 4.58 8.14 -24.51
CA LYS A 42 5.58 7.11 -24.23
C LYS A 42 6.97 7.67 -24.49
N LYS A 43 7.92 7.26 -23.67
CA LYS A 43 9.33 7.60 -23.82
C LYS A 43 10.14 6.31 -24.04
N ASP A 44 10.90 6.25 -25.10
CA ASP A 44 11.82 5.17 -25.33
C ASP A 44 12.97 5.22 -24.34
N THR A 45 13.21 4.13 -23.60
CA THR A 45 14.18 4.09 -22.49
C THR A 45 15.63 4.16 -22.96
N LYS A 46 15.91 3.80 -24.21
CA LYS A 46 17.28 3.81 -24.77
C LYS A 46 17.61 5.13 -25.44
N SER A 47 16.71 5.63 -26.30
CA SER A 47 16.94 6.84 -27.09
C SER A 47 16.45 8.11 -26.38
N GLY A 48 15.63 8.00 -25.34
CA GLY A 48 14.97 9.14 -24.69
C GLY A 48 13.88 9.81 -25.54
N LYS A 49 13.61 9.29 -26.74
CA LYS A 49 12.63 9.88 -27.69
C LYS A 49 11.22 9.77 -27.17
N GLU A 50 10.52 10.88 -27.15
CA GLU A 50 9.09 10.91 -26.80
C GLU A 50 8.20 10.78 -28.04
N SER A 51 7.11 10.06 -27.90
CA SER A 51 6.03 10.00 -28.89
C SER A 51 4.67 9.99 -28.17
N ILE A 52 3.63 10.45 -28.86
CA ILE A 52 2.27 10.42 -28.34
C ILE A 52 1.82 8.97 -28.30
N LEU A 53 1.29 8.52 -27.14
CA LEU A 53 0.69 7.21 -26.99
C LEU A 53 -0.81 7.25 -27.30
N VAL A 54 -1.51 8.23 -26.73
CA VAL A 54 -2.95 8.42 -26.88
C VAL A 54 -3.30 9.88 -26.61
N THR A 55 -4.29 10.41 -27.32
CA THR A 55 -4.84 11.75 -27.07
C THR A 55 -6.26 11.67 -26.52
N LEU A 56 -6.69 12.76 -25.88
CA LEU A 56 -8.06 12.88 -25.38
C LEU A 56 -9.09 12.80 -26.52
N GLU A 57 -8.77 13.40 -27.65
CA GLU A 57 -9.61 13.40 -28.86
C GLU A 57 -9.82 11.97 -29.37
N GLU A 58 -8.75 11.18 -29.49
CA GLU A 58 -8.84 9.79 -29.93
C GLU A 58 -9.76 8.95 -29.04
N VAL A 59 -9.66 9.11 -27.71
CA VAL A 59 -10.53 8.41 -26.78
C VAL A 59 -11.98 8.89 -26.89
N ASN A 60 -12.20 10.20 -26.97
CA ASN A 60 -13.55 10.76 -27.10
C ASN A 60 -14.20 10.41 -28.43
N GLU A 61 -13.43 10.34 -29.50
CA GLU A 61 -13.92 9.86 -30.80
C GLU A 61 -14.31 8.39 -30.73
N ALA A 62 -13.52 7.55 -30.08
CA ALA A 62 -13.87 6.16 -29.85
C ALA A 62 -15.11 5.99 -28.97
N LEU A 63 -15.32 6.84 -27.97
CA LEU A 63 -16.53 6.85 -27.15
C LEU A 63 -17.77 7.27 -27.95
N LYS A 64 -17.62 8.22 -28.89
CA LYS A 64 -18.71 8.70 -29.74
C LYS A 64 -19.06 7.76 -30.87
N ASN A 65 -18.06 7.20 -31.54
CA ASN A 65 -18.21 6.46 -32.80
C ASN A 65 -18.01 4.97 -32.63
N GLY A 66 -17.61 4.51 -31.45
CA GLY A 66 -17.25 3.12 -31.21
C GLY A 66 -18.43 2.18 -31.44
N LYS A 67 -18.23 1.20 -32.30
CA LYS A 67 -19.10 0.01 -32.35
C LYS A 67 -18.82 -0.80 -31.09
N MET A 68 -19.46 -0.40 -30.01
CA MET A 68 -19.47 -1.25 -28.81
C MET A 68 -20.30 -2.48 -29.06
N PRO A 69 -20.02 -3.61 -28.40
CA PRO A 69 -20.88 -4.79 -28.45
C PRO A 69 -22.32 -4.47 -28.03
N TYR A 70 -22.57 -3.31 -27.40
CA TYR A 70 -23.86 -2.88 -26.86
C TYR A 70 -24.22 -1.47 -27.32
N LYS A 71 -25.49 -1.22 -27.57
CA LYS A 71 -26.13 0.04 -28.01
C LYS A 71 -25.95 1.26 -27.06
N LEU A 72 -24.87 1.31 -26.29
CA LEU A 72 -24.59 2.35 -25.28
C LEU A 72 -23.67 3.47 -25.80
N THR A 73 -23.17 3.36 -27.02
CA THR A 73 -22.38 4.42 -27.65
C THR A 73 -23.22 5.67 -27.91
N GLY A 74 -22.71 6.82 -27.56
CA GLY A 74 -23.37 8.11 -27.74
C GLY A 74 -24.04 8.67 -26.49
N HIS A 75 -24.01 7.96 -25.37
CA HIS A 75 -24.59 8.41 -24.11
C HIS A 75 -23.58 8.53 -22.97
N ILE A 76 -22.32 8.19 -23.23
CA ILE A 76 -21.25 8.37 -22.26
C ILE A 76 -20.67 9.77 -22.47
N LYS A 77 -20.61 10.55 -21.38
CA LYS A 77 -20.03 11.90 -21.42
C LYS A 77 -18.61 11.86 -21.98
N PRO A 78 -18.23 12.81 -22.81
CA PRO A 78 -16.85 12.94 -23.23
C PRO A 78 -15.95 13.17 -22.02
N LEU A 79 -14.76 12.57 -22.06
CA LEU A 79 -13.71 12.83 -21.08
C LEU A 79 -13.28 14.28 -21.15
N ARG A 80 -13.06 14.91 -19.99
CA ARG A 80 -12.44 16.23 -19.90
C ARG A 80 -10.93 16.16 -19.70
N THR A 81 -10.46 15.05 -19.16
CA THR A 81 -9.04 14.79 -18.89
C THR A 81 -8.73 13.32 -19.15
N LEU A 82 -7.49 13.00 -19.52
CA LEU A 82 -6.98 11.63 -19.62
C LEU A 82 -6.40 11.18 -18.28
N MET A 83 -7.22 11.17 -17.24
CA MET A 83 -6.82 10.54 -15.99
C MET A 83 -7.17 9.04 -16.09
N ALA A 84 -6.19 8.24 -16.48
CA ALA A 84 -6.35 6.79 -16.51
C ALA A 84 -6.45 6.24 -15.09
N ALA A 85 -7.45 5.41 -14.82
CA ALA A 85 -7.57 4.69 -13.57
C ALA A 85 -6.46 3.65 -13.43
N SER A 86 -6.02 3.07 -14.56
CA SER A 86 -4.82 2.23 -14.64
C SER A 86 -4.20 2.32 -16.03
N LEU A 87 -2.87 2.31 -16.08
CA LEU A 87 -2.14 2.03 -17.30
C LEU A 87 -1.80 0.53 -17.28
N PRO A 88 -2.09 -0.23 -18.33
CA PRO A 88 -1.69 -1.62 -18.36
C PRO A 88 -0.19 -1.70 -18.49
N TRP A 89 0.42 -2.42 -17.58
CA TRP A 89 1.80 -2.85 -17.69
C TRP A 89 1.77 -4.28 -18.25
N GLY A 90 2.45 -4.52 -19.34
CA GLY A 90 2.49 -5.80 -20.04
C GLY A 90 2.02 -5.68 -21.50
N ASP A 91 1.72 -6.78 -22.13
CA ASP A 91 1.44 -6.90 -23.58
C ASP A 91 0.09 -6.30 -24.04
N ARG A 92 -0.72 -5.81 -23.09
CA ARG A 92 -2.04 -5.25 -23.40
C ARG A 92 -1.94 -3.74 -23.61
N ASN A 93 -2.25 -3.29 -24.80
CA ASN A 93 -2.31 -1.87 -25.18
C ASN A 93 -3.63 -1.21 -24.73
N VAL A 94 -4.08 -1.47 -23.50
CA VAL A 94 -5.40 -1.05 -23.01
C VAL A 94 -5.23 -0.12 -21.81
N ILE A 95 -5.89 1.04 -21.82
CA ILE A 95 -6.06 1.91 -20.65
C ILE A 95 -7.48 1.80 -20.13
N THR A 96 -7.63 1.88 -18.80
CA THR A 96 -8.93 1.82 -18.12
C THR A 96 -9.25 3.17 -17.51
N PHE A 97 -10.47 3.62 -17.64
CA PHE A 97 -10.97 4.84 -17.01
C PHE A 97 -12.45 4.70 -16.66
N THR A 98 -12.96 5.60 -15.82
CA THR A 98 -14.37 5.65 -15.46
C THR A 98 -15.02 6.92 -16.01
N GLN A 99 -16.29 6.80 -16.49
CA GLN A 99 -17.06 7.93 -16.99
C GLN A 99 -18.55 7.77 -16.71
N TYR A 100 -19.24 8.90 -16.66
CA TYR A 100 -20.67 8.97 -16.38
C TYR A 100 -21.52 8.87 -17.65
N ASP A 101 -22.76 8.35 -17.50
CA ASP A 101 -23.79 8.40 -18.52
C ASP A 101 -24.40 9.81 -18.60
N ASP A 102 -24.74 10.25 -19.81
CA ASP A 102 -25.37 11.54 -20.02
C ASP A 102 -26.88 11.54 -19.76
N ARG A 103 -27.52 10.37 -19.86
CA ARG A 103 -28.97 10.21 -19.75
C ARG A 103 -29.43 9.89 -18.36
N THR A 104 -28.61 9.12 -17.63
CA THR A 104 -28.98 8.60 -16.31
C THR A 104 -28.07 9.23 -15.26
N PRO A 105 -28.58 10.20 -14.48
CA PRO A 105 -27.81 10.81 -13.41
C PRO A 105 -27.30 9.76 -12.42
N GLY A 106 -25.99 9.83 -12.10
CA GLY A 106 -25.34 8.92 -11.17
C GLY A 106 -24.86 7.59 -11.80
N GLN A 107 -25.30 7.24 -12.99
CA GLN A 107 -24.81 6.04 -13.65
C GLN A 107 -23.36 6.23 -14.12
N LYS A 108 -22.51 5.27 -13.79
CA LYS A 108 -21.07 5.31 -14.05
C LYS A 108 -20.62 4.03 -14.73
N TYR A 109 -19.71 4.16 -15.67
CA TYR A 109 -19.11 3.05 -16.39
C TYR A 109 -17.61 2.98 -16.15
N MET A 110 -17.07 1.77 -16.02
CA MET A 110 -15.66 1.48 -16.21
C MET A 110 -15.45 1.08 -17.67
N ILE A 111 -14.45 1.64 -18.31
CA ILE A 111 -14.25 1.56 -19.77
C ILE A 111 -12.83 1.15 -20.06
N TRP A 112 -12.64 0.20 -20.98
CA TRP A 112 -11.35 -0.25 -21.48
C TRP A 112 -11.14 0.25 -22.90
N TYR A 113 -10.11 1.05 -23.11
CA TYR A 113 -9.72 1.60 -24.41
C TYR A 113 -8.40 1.00 -24.87
N ASP A 114 -8.42 0.27 -25.99
CA ASP A 114 -7.22 -0.24 -26.65
C ASP A 114 -6.62 0.85 -27.55
N PHE A 115 -5.50 1.44 -27.13
CA PHE A 115 -4.86 2.52 -27.86
C PHE A 115 -4.11 2.05 -29.12
N SER A 116 -3.82 0.77 -29.29
CA SER A 116 -3.24 0.21 -30.50
C SER A 116 -4.30 0.03 -31.60
N LYS A 117 -5.51 -0.32 -31.23
CA LYS A 117 -6.66 -0.51 -32.12
C LYS A 117 -7.54 0.74 -32.20
N LYS A 118 -7.27 1.74 -31.36
CA LYS A 118 -8.04 3.01 -31.25
C LYS A 118 -9.54 2.78 -31.03
N LYS A 119 -9.91 1.82 -30.17
CA LYS A 119 -11.31 1.47 -29.90
C LYS A 119 -11.56 1.11 -28.44
N ILE A 120 -12.81 1.29 -28.03
CA ILE A 120 -13.31 0.72 -26.77
C ILE A 120 -13.42 -0.80 -26.96
N VAL A 121 -12.77 -1.55 -26.09
CA VAL A 121 -12.78 -3.02 -26.13
C VAL A 121 -13.70 -3.61 -25.09
N ASN A 122 -13.98 -2.85 -24.02
CA ASN A 122 -14.84 -3.31 -22.95
C ASN A 122 -15.50 -2.17 -22.17
N LEU A 123 -16.64 -2.47 -21.55
CA LEU A 123 -17.40 -1.53 -20.74
C LEU A 123 -18.15 -2.27 -19.64
N PHE A 124 -18.05 -1.79 -18.43
CA PHE A 124 -18.74 -2.34 -17.26
C PHE A 124 -19.60 -1.27 -16.59
N ASN A 125 -20.86 -1.62 -16.32
CA ASN A 125 -21.80 -0.71 -15.65
C ASN A 125 -21.60 -0.75 -14.13
N LEU A 126 -21.38 0.43 -13.53
CA LEU A 126 -21.19 0.62 -12.08
C LEU A 126 -22.45 1.20 -11.41
N GLN A 127 -23.64 0.79 -11.83
CA GLN A 127 -24.89 1.36 -11.34
C GLN A 127 -25.26 0.87 -9.93
N GLY A 128 -25.80 1.77 -9.10
CA GLY A 128 -26.31 1.49 -7.75
C GLY A 128 -25.20 1.46 -6.69
N GLU A 129 -25.38 0.66 -5.64
CA GLU A 129 -24.27 0.20 -4.78
C GLU A 129 -23.36 -0.67 -5.65
N GLY A 130 -22.57 0.00 -6.46
CA GLY A 130 -21.91 -0.59 -7.60
C GLY A 130 -20.87 -1.63 -7.21
N PRO A 131 -20.38 -2.42 -8.18
CA PRO A 131 -19.30 -3.36 -7.97
C PRO A 131 -18.07 -2.68 -7.38
N THR A 132 -17.45 -3.36 -6.42
CA THR A 132 -16.23 -2.94 -5.74
C THR A 132 -15.22 -4.09 -5.69
N ASN A 133 -14.04 -3.86 -5.11
CA ASN A 133 -13.01 -4.89 -4.90
C ASN A 133 -12.63 -5.62 -6.19
N PHE A 134 -12.43 -4.87 -7.28
CA PHE A 134 -12.04 -5.44 -8.56
C PHE A 134 -10.66 -6.08 -8.52
N ASP A 135 -10.58 -7.33 -8.97
CA ASP A 135 -9.33 -8.07 -9.12
C ASP A 135 -9.29 -8.74 -10.50
N PHE A 136 -8.42 -8.25 -11.36
CA PHE A 136 -8.35 -8.64 -12.76
C PHE A 136 -7.26 -9.70 -12.98
N CYS A 137 -7.65 -10.83 -13.58
CA CYS A 137 -6.72 -11.85 -14.05
C CYS A 137 -6.22 -11.53 -15.46
N LYS A 138 -4.96 -11.16 -15.57
CA LYS A 138 -4.35 -10.77 -16.86
C LYS A 138 -4.21 -11.94 -17.84
N GLU A 139 -4.07 -13.15 -17.31
CA GLU A 139 -3.71 -14.34 -18.07
C GLU A 139 -4.89 -14.86 -18.90
N ASN A 140 -6.10 -14.76 -18.38
CA ASN A 140 -7.29 -15.33 -19.02
C ASN A 140 -8.44 -14.33 -19.23
N GLY A 141 -8.29 -13.07 -18.81
CA GLY A 141 -9.31 -12.04 -19.00
C GLY A 141 -10.50 -12.11 -18.04
N TYR A 142 -10.43 -12.91 -16.98
CA TYR A 142 -11.45 -12.90 -15.93
C TYR A 142 -11.23 -11.76 -14.92
N MET A 143 -12.32 -11.31 -14.33
CA MET A 143 -12.33 -10.30 -13.28
C MET A 143 -13.21 -10.77 -12.13
N ALA A 144 -12.68 -10.78 -10.92
CA ALA A 144 -13.45 -10.92 -9.70
C ALA A 144 -13.87 -9.55 -9.18
N TYR A 145 -15.04 -9.45 -8.57
CA TYR A 145 -15.55 -8.23 -7.93
C TYR A 145 -16.64 -8.58 -6.93
N THR A 146 -16.98 -7.64 -6.06
CA THR A 146 -18.06 -7.81 -5.08
C THR A 146 -19.21 -6.86 -5.33
N ILE A 147 -20.43 -7.29 -5.01
CA ILE A 147 -21.62 -6.44 -4.90
C ILE A 147 -22.24 -6.73 -3.54
N GLY A 148 -22.29 -5.72 -2.66
CA GLY A 148 -22.63 -5.95 -1.26
C GLY A 148 -21.67 -6.96 -0.64
N ASN A 149 -22.17 -8.00 -0.01
CA ASN A 149 -21.38 -9.06 0.61
C ASN A 149 -21.07 -10.25 -0.31
N ASP A 150 -21.52 -10.22 -1.55
CA ASP A 150 -21.41 -11.35 -2.48
C ASP A 150 -20.24 -11.20 -3.47
N LEU A 151 -19.61 -12.32 -3.83
CA LEU A 151 -18.52 -12.40 -4.80
C LEU A 151 -19.03 -12.84 -6.18
N TYR A 152 -18.55 -12.18 -7.21
CA TYR A 152 -18.86 -12.42 -8.62
C TYR A 152 -17.58 -12.57 -9.44
N VAL A 153 -17.69 -13.36 -10.52
CA VAL A 153 -16.63 -13.49 -11.53
C VAL A 153 -17.25 -13.25 -12.92
N ALA A 154 -16.58 -12.45 -13.73
CA ALA A 154 -16.98 -12.18 -15.11
C ALA A 154 -15.79 -12.34 -16.05
N HIS A 155 -16.06 -12.77 -17.29
CA HIS A 155 -15.06 -12.85 -18.36
C HIS A 155 -15.08 -11.58 -19.23
N GLU A 156 -13.94 -11.20 -19.79
CA GLU A 156 -13.81 -10.13 -20.78
C GLU A 156 -14.69 -10.46 -22.00
N GLY A 157 -15.73 -9.67 -22.24
CA GLY A 157 -16.73 -9.90 -23.28
C GLY A 157 -18.12 -10.31 -22.79
N ASP A 158 -18.24 -10.84 -21.57
CA ASP A 158 -19.53 -11.22 -20.97
C ASP A 158 -20.19 -10.09 -20.17
N PHE A 159 -19.57 -8.93 -20.15
CA PHE A 159 -20.03 -7.76 -19.39
C PHE A 159 -21.35 -7.15 -19.86
N SER A 160 -21.95 -7.74 -20.88
CA SER A 160 -23.21 -7.30 -21.46
C SER A 160 -24.44 -7.74 -20.71
N SER A 161 -24.37 -8.85 -20.05
CA SER A 161 -25.47 -9.34 -19.25
C SER A 161 -25.20 -9.00 -17.78
N MET A 162 -26.16 -8.35 -17.12
CA MET A 162 -26.15 -8.17 -15.67
C MET A 162 -26.23 -9.51 -14.90
N VAL A 163 -26.07 -10.63 -15.58
CA VAL A 163 -26.15 -11.99 -15.03
C VAL A 163 -24.77 -12.61 -15.09
N ASN A 164 -23.81 -11.99 -14.43
CA ASN A 164 -22.55 -12.65 -14.17
C ASN A 164 -22.73 -13.73 -13.12
N PRO A 165 -22.13 -14.90 -13.27
CA PRO A 165 -22.30 -15.96 -12.30
C PRO A 165 -21.82 -15.50 -10.94
N LYS A 166 -22.74 -15.53 -9.99
CA LYS A 166 -22.44 -15.34 -8.59
C LYS A 166 -21.61 -16.53 -8.11
N VAL A 167 -20.43 -16.26 -7.60
CA VAL A 167 -19.52 -17.30 -7.14
C VAL A 167 -20.02 -17.88 -5.82
N THR A 168 -20.42 -17.02 -4.91
CA THR A 168 -20.93 -17.43 -3.61
C THR A 168 -21.76 -16.31 -2.97
N GLY A 169 -22.47 -16.67 -1.93
CA GLY A 169 -23.26 -15.78 -1.10
C GLY A 169 -24.77 -16.00 -1.29
N ASN A 170 -25.49 -15.81 -0.22
CA ASN A 170 -26.93 -15.73 -0.20
C ASN A 170 -27.34 -14.66 0.81
N GLN A 171 -27.45 -13.41 0.37
CA GLN A 171 -27.77 -12.25 1.23
C GLN A 171 -29.06 -12.42 2.04
N GLN A 172 -29.98 -13.27 1.58
CA GLN A 172 -31.23 -13.52 2.31
C GLN A 172 -31.04 -14.47 3.50
N GLN A 173 -30.09 -15.40 3.42
CA GLN A 173 -29.83 -16.43 4.44
C GLN A 173 -28.56 -16.16 5.24
N GLU A 174 -27.57 -15.49 4.64
CA GLU A 174 -26.25 -15.23 5.24
C GLU A 174 -25.96 -13.72 5.29
N LYS A 175 -26.83 -12.94 5.93
CA LYS A 175 -26.75 -11.48 5.98
C LYS A 175 -25.40 -10.94 6.46
N ASP A 176 -24.80 -11.61 7.44
CA ASP A 176 -23.56 -11.21 8.09
C ASP A 176 -22.32 -11.97 7.58
N VAL A 177 -22.44 -12.67 6.44
CA VAL A 177 -21.30 -13.34 5.80
C VAL A 177 -20.84 -12.56 4.59
N VAL A 178 -19.55 -12.25 4.55
CA VAL A 178 -18.90 -11.43 3.53
C VAL A 178 -17.93 -12.28 2.71
N TYR A 179 -17.97 -12.11 1.40
CA TYR A 179 -17.16 -12.88 0.47
C TYR A 179 -16.26 -11.97 -0.39
N GLY A 180 -15.01 -12.39 -0.62
CA GLY A 180 -14.09 -11.74 -1.56
C GLY A 180 -13.63 -10.33 -1.16
N GLN A 181 -13.76 -9.98 0.11
CA GLN A 181 -13.29 -8.70 0.65
C GLN A 181 -12.13 -8.91 1.61
N ALA A 182 -11.34 -7.85 1.85
CA ALA A 182 -10.31 -7.87 2.86
C ALA A 182 -10.91 -8.17 4.25
N VAL A 183 -10.22 -8.99 5.03
CA VAL A 183 -10.65 -9.40 6.37
C VAL A 183 -9.74 -8.81 7.45
N HIS A 184 -10.10 -8.96 8.72
CA HIS A 184 -9.29 -8.54 9.87
C HIS A 184 -8.85 -7.07 9.81
N ARG A 185 -9.67 -6.18 9.24
CA ARG A 185 -9.39 -4.73 9.13
C ARG A 185 -8.05 -4.41 8.47
N ASN A 186 -7.68 -5.21 7.47
CA ASN A 186 -6.43 -5.07 6.71
C ASN A 186 -5.14 -5.31 7.53
N GLU A 187 -5.24 -5.93 8.69
CA GLU A 187 -4.07 -6.37 9.45
C GLU A 187 -3.25 -7.43 8.69
N PHE A 188 -2.02 -7.64 9.09
CA PHE A 188 -1.11 -8.67 8.56
C PHE A 188 -0.90 -8.60 7.04
N GLY A 189 -0.94 -7.38 6.45
CA GLY A 189 -0.79 -7.20 5.00
C GLY A 189 -1.99 -7.66 4.17
N ILE A 190 -3.14 -7.91 4.77
CA ILE A 190 -4.36 -8.31 4.06
C ILE A 190 -5.02 -7.08 3.43
N MET A 191 -4.67 -6.78 2.17
CA MET A 191 -5.18 -5.59 1.46
C MET A 191 -6.33 -5.90 0.49
N LYS A 192 -6.62 -7.17 0.23
CA LYS A 192 -7.69 -7.63 -0.67
C LYS A 192 -8.24 -8.99 -0.23
N GLY A 193 -9.38 -9.36 -0.79
CA GLY A 193 -10.06 -10.62 -0.44
C GLY A 193 -10.09 -11.68 -1.53
N THR A 194 -9.44 -11.45 -2.68
CA THR A 194 -9.42 -12.37 -3.83
C THR A 194 -7.99 -12.55 -4.34
N PHE A 195 -7.64 -13.76 -4.78
CA PHE A 195 -6.28 -14.13 -5.18
C PHE A 195 -6.33 -15.09 -6.36
N TRP A 196 -6.08 -14.57 -7.58
CA TRP A 196 -6.02 -15.40 -8.78
C TRP A 196 -4.81 -16.33 -8.78
N SER A 197 -5.01 -17.55 -9.22
CA SER A 197 -3.91 -18.46 -9.52
C SER A 197 -3.11 -17.96 -10.74
N PRO A 198 -1.82 -18.36 -10.91
CA PRO A 198 -0.93 -17.79 -11.94
C PRO A 198 -1.45 -17.86 -13.37
N LYS A 199 -2.23 -18.89 -13.70
CA LYS A 199 -2.85 -19.05 -15.06
C LYS A 199 -4.33 -18.66 -15.06
N GLY A 200 -4.88 -18.30 -13.89
CA GLY A 200 -6.29 -17.94 -13.73
C GLY A 200 -7.25 -19.12 -13.75
N THR A 201 -6.78 -20.35 -13.54
CA THR A 201 -7.65 -21.53 -13.44
C THR A 201 -8.52 -21.47 -12.19
N TYR A 202 -8.00 -20.91 -11.12
CA TYR A 202 -8.65 -20.81 -9.82
C TYR A 202 -8.63 -19.39 -9.27
N LEU A 203 -9.62 -19.11 -8.41
CA LEU A 203 -9.69 -17.91 -7.60
C LEU A 203 -9.79 -18.32 -6.13
N ALA A 204 -8.74 -18.05 -5.34
CA ALA A 204 -8.86 -18.12 -3.89
C ALA A 204 -9.52 -16.85 -3.36
N PHE A 205 -10.36 -16.99 -2.31
CA PHE A 205 -11.07 -15.86 -1.74
C PHE A 205 -11.34 -16.06 -0.24
N TYR A 206 -11.49 -14.96 0.48
CA TYR A 206 -11.95 -15.00 1.87
C TYR A 206 -13.47 -15.10 1.94
N ARG A 207 -13.95 -15.96 2.86
CA ARG A 207 -15.30 -15.96 3.41
C ARG A 207 -15.20 -15.59 4.88
N MET A 208 -15.83 -14.49 5.26
CA MET A 208 -15.83 -13.97 6.62
C MET A 208 -17.24 -14.03 7.21
N ASP A 209 -17.45 -14.88 8.22
CA ASP A 209 -18.66 -14.89 9.02
C ASP A 209 -18.46 -13.97 10.23
N GLN A 210 -19.25 -12.90 10.27
CA GLN A 210 -19.24 -11.90 11.33
C GLN A 210 -20.55 -11.84 12.13
N SER A 211 -21.41 -12.88 12.01
CA SER A 211 -22.70 -12.93 12.68
C SER A 211 -22.59 -12.86 14.21
N MET A 212 -21.49 -13.37 14.78
CA MET A 212 -21.20 -13.34 16.21
C MET A 212 -20.49 -12.07 16.68
N VAL A 213 -20.09 -11.18 15.77
CA VAL A 213 -19.33 -9.99 16.11
C VAL A 213 -20.24 -8.89 16.61
N THR A 214 -19.82 -8.21 17.68
CA THR A 214 -20.56 -7.07 18.26
C THR A 214 -20.66 -5.92 17.28
N ASP A 215 -21.82 -5.27 17.26
CA ASP A 215 -22.04 -4.03 16.55
C ASP A 215 -21.36 -2.86 17.28
N TYR A 216 -20.42 -2.20 16.62
CA TYR A 216 -19.83 -0.96 17.12
C TYR A 216 -20.68 0.23 16.70
N PRO A 217 -21.11 1.09 17.62
CA PRO A 217 -22.03 2.19 17.34
C PRO A 217 -21.34 3.36 16.62
N GLN A 218 -21.35 3.35 15.30
CA GLN A 218 -20.96 4.51 14.49
C GLN A 218 -22.15 5.42 14.28
N VAL A 219 -21.90 6.73 14.21
CA VAL A 219 -22.93 7.75 14.03
C VAL A 219 -22.71 8.50 12.73
N ASN A 220 -23.70 8.51 11.85
CA ASN A 220 -23.75 9.38 10.69
C ASN A 220 -24.11 10.81 11.10
N THR A 221 -23.11 11.69 11.20
CA THR A 221 -23.30 13.10 11.56
C THR A 221 -23.65 13.99 10.37
N THR A 222 -23.68 13.47 9.14
CA THR A 222 -24.07 14.23 7.94
C THR A 222 -25.58 14.30 7.74
N ALA A 223 -26.34 13.39 8.37
CA ALA A 223 -27.78 13.46 8.44
C ALA A 223 -28.23 14.63 9.32
N ARG A 224 -29.40 15.23 9.01
CA ARG A 224 -29.93 16.35 9.80
C ARG A 224 -30.19 15.97 11.26
N ILE A 225 -30.67 14.75 11.48
CA ILE A 225 -30.76 14.10 12.80
C ILE A 225 -29.75 12.96 12.73
N ALA A 226 -28.83 12.92 13.70
CA ALA A 226 -27.80 11.88 13.72
C ALA A 226 -28.43 10.48 13.74
N GLU A 227 -27.94 9.61 12.87
CA GLU A 227 -28.42 8.25 12.69
C GLU A 227 -27.34 7.26 13.15
N LEU A 228 -27.76 6.19 13.82
CA LEU A 228 -26.87 5.10 14.18
C LEU A 228 -26.63 4.22 12.95
N VAL A 229 -25.38 4.06 12.57
CA VAL A 229 -24.90 3.18 11.47
C VAL A 229 -23.90 2.18 12.07
N PRO A 230 -24.37 1.08 12.67
CA PRO A 230 -23.51 0.13 13.34
C PRO A 230 -22.60 -0.58 12.35
N ASP A 231 -21.37 -0.86 12.77
CA ASP A 231 -20.40 -1.65 12.02
C ASP A 231 -19.92 -2.84 12.86
N LYS A 232 -19.74 -3.99 12.24
CA LYS A 232 -19.23 -5.19 12.90
C LYS A 232 -17.75 -4.99 13.27
N TYR A 233 -17.47 -4.82 14.57
CA TYR A 233 -16.13 -4.58 15.07
C TYR A 233 -15.91 -5.27 16.42
N PRO A 234 -15.04 -6.29 16.49
CA PRO A 234 -14.73 -6.95 17.76
C PRO A 234 -13.91 -6.01 18.65
N MET A 235 -14.46 -5.62 19.79
CA MET A 235 -13.71 -4.91 20.81
C MET A 235 -12.65 -5.82 21.42
N ALA A 236 -11.64 -5.25 22.06
CA ALA A 236 -10.57 -6.00 22.72
C ALA A 236 -11.14 -7.08 23.67
N GLY A 237 -10.71 -8.32 23.51
CA GLY A 237 -11.18 -9.47 24.29
C GLY A 237 -12.57 -10.02 23.91
N MET A 238 -13.28 -9.41 22.96
CA MET A 238 -14.59 -9.90 22.50
C MET A 238 -14.45 -10.92 21.36
N THR A 239 -15.55 -11.62 21.05
CA THR A 239 -15.61 -12.61 19.98
C THR A 239 -15.32 -11.96 18.64
N SER A 240 -14.35 -12.51 17.91
CA SER A 240 -13.96 -12.08 16.56
C SER A 240 -14.74 -12.86 15.50
N HIS A 241 -14.69 -12.35 14.26
CA HIS A 241 -15.24 -13.03 13.10
C HIS A 241 -14.45 -14.30 12.76
N LYS A 242 -15.11 -15.23 12.07
CA LYS A 242 -14.54 -16.50 11.61
C LYS A 242 -14.27 -16.42 10.12
N VAL A 243 -13.01 -16.61 9.74
CA VAL A 243 -12.58 -16.55 8.33
C VAL A 243 -12.24 -17.95 7.84
N THR A 244 -12.69 -18.25 6.62
CA THR A 244 -12.29 -19.44 5.86
C THR A 244 -11.83 -19.03 4.47
N VAL A 245 -11.02 -19.87 3.82
CA VAL A 245 -10.52 -19.64 2.47
C VAL A 245 -11.21 -20.59 1.51
N GLY A 246 -11.94 -20.03 0.55
CA GLY A 246 -12.55 -20.77 -0.57
C GLY A 246 -11.66 -20.75 -1.79
N ILE A 247 -11.75 -21.78 -2.63
CA ILE A 247 -11.12 -21.88 -3.94
C ILE A 247 -12.21 -22.15 -4.98
N TYR A 248 -12.42 -21.19 -5.87
CA TYR A 248 -13.37 -21.30 -6.97
C TYR A 248 -12.65 -21.72 -8.24
N ASN A 249 -13.13 -22.81 -8.88
CA ASN A 249 -12.68 -23.25 -10.19
C ASN A 249 -13.49 -22.53 -11.27
N VAL A 250 -12.83 -21.72 -12.08
CA VAL A 250 -13.48 -20.89 -13.10
C VAL A 250 -14.13 -21.72 -14.20
N LYS A 251 -13.58 -22.92 -14.50
CA LYS A 251 -14.04 -23.76 -15.61
C LYS A 251 -15.34 -24.50 -15.29
N ASP A 252 -15.47 -25.06 -14.10
CA ASP A 252 -16.62 -25.88 -13.72
C ASP A 252 -17.59 -25.19 -12.74
N GLY A 253 -17.22 -23.99 -12.27
CA GLY A 253 -18.06 -23.19 -11.38
C GLY A 253 -18.15 -23.72 -9.95
N LYS A 254 -17.28 -24.65 -9.55
CA LYS A 254 -17.31 -25.26 -8.21
C LYS A 254 -16.39 -24.54 -7.25
N THR A 255 -16.84 -24.46 -6.00
CA THR A 255 -16.07 -23.96 -4.89
C THR A 255 -15.77 -25.06 -3.89
N ILE A 256 -14.54 -25.13 -3.43
CA ILE A 256 -14.13 -25.92 -2.26
C ILE A 256 -13.60 -24.97 -1.19
N TYR A 257 -13.51 -25.46 0.04
CA TYR A 257 -12.89 -24.72 1.14
C TYR A 257 -11.67 -25.45 1.67
N LEU A 258 -10.62 -24.70 2.08
CA LEU A 258 -9.45 -25.28 2.73
C LEU A 258 -9.86 -25.95 4.03
N GLN A 259 -9.36 -27.18 4.25
CA GLN A 259 -9.62 -28.00 5.43
C GLN A 259 -8.65 -27.61 6.57
N ALA A 260 -8.74 -26.37 7.01
CA ALA A 260 -7.85 -25.78 8.01
C ALA A 260 -8.31 -26.03 9.45
N GLY A 261 -9.46 -26.68 9.65
CA GLY A 261 -10.07 -26.92 10.97
C GLY A 261 -10.88 -25.72 11.46
N ASP A 262 -11.08 -25.61 12.77
CA ASP A 262 -11.89 -24.56 13.39
C ASP A 262 -11.26 -23.16 13.14
N PRO A 263 -11.98 -22.22 12.51
CA PRO A 263 -11.48 -20.87 12.25
C PRO A 263 -11.60 -19.93 13.47
N THR A 264 -12.06 -20.40 14.62
CA THR A 264 -12.21 -19.59 15.83
C THR A 264 -10.85 -19.13 16.35
N ASP A 265 -10.74 -17.84 16.64
CA ASP A 265 -9.53 -17.21 17.20
C ASP A 265 -8.26 -17.47 16.39
N ARG A 266 -8.40 -17.42 15.06
CA ARG A 266 -7.30 -17.59 14.09
C ARG A 266 -7.41 -16.58 12.95
N TYR A 267 -6.25 -16.29 12.37
CA TYR A 267 -6.12 -15.46 11.17
C TYR A 267 -5.51 -16.29 10.04
N PHE A 268 -6.08 -16.16 8.84
CA PHE A 268 -5.56 -16.74 7.59
C PHE A 268 -5.03 -15.61 6.72
N THR A 269 -3.72 -15.47 6.66
CA THR A 269 -3.07 -14.30 6.05
C THR A 269 -2.23 -14.68 4.85
N ASN A 270 -1.89 -13.71 4.02
CA ASN A 270 -0.83 -13.80 3.01
C ASN A 270 -0.96 -15.00 2.06
N ILE A 271 -2.15 -15.16 1.48
CA ILE A 271 -2.45 -16.24 0.54
C ILE A 271 -1.54 -16.14 -0.69
N SER A 272 -0.90 -17.23 -1.06
CA SER A 272 -0.04 -17.35 -2.23
C SER A 272 -0.32 -18.64 -3.01
N TRP A 273 -0.10 -18.61 -4.30
CA TRP A 273 -0.25 -19.76 -5.18
C TRP A 273 1.10 -20.38 -5.55
N GLY A 274 1.13 -21.71 -5.64
CA GLY A 274 2.21 -22.40 -6.33
C GLY A 274 2.18 -22.13 -7.84
N PRO A 275 3.32 -22.08 -8.52
CA PRO A 275 3.38 -21.81 -9.97
C PRO A 275 2.62 -22.82 -10.83
N ASP A 276 2.49 -24.05 -10.35
CA ASP A 276 1.76 -25.14 -10.99
C ASP A 276 0.24 -25.13 -10.73
N GLU A 277 -0.24 -24.21 -9.90
CA GLU A 277 -1.64 -24.06 -9.45
C GLU A 277 -2.18 -25.26 -8.65
N LYS A 278 -1.31 -26.17 -8.19
CA LYS A 278 -1.72 -27.33 -7.39
C LYS A 278 -1.71 -27.08 -5.89
N SER A 279 -1.03 -26.03 -5.46
CA SER A 279 -0.91 -25.69 -4.05
C SER A 279 -1.27 -24.27 -3.76
N VAL A 280 -1.91 -24.05 -2.62
CA VAL A 280 -2.12 -22.75 -1.99
C VAL A 280 -1.35 -22.72 -0.68
N PHE A 281 -0.68 -21.61 -0.43
CA PHE A 281 0.08 -21.36 0.78
C PHE A 281 -0.61 -20.25 1.57
N VAL A 282 -0.74 -20.48 2.86
CA VAL A 282 -1.41 -19.55 3.78
C VAL A 282 -0.55 -19.41 5.02
N ILE A 283 -0.41 -18.22 5.55
CA ILE A 283 0.16 -18.03 6.88
C ILE A 283 -0.99 -18.01 7.87
N GLU A 284 -1.02 -19.03 8.74
CA GLU A 284 -1.97 -19.15 9.83
C GLU A 284 -1.37 -18.54 11.08
N LEU A 285 -2.10 -17.62 11.72
CA LEU A 285 -1.67 -16.94 12.93
C LEU A 285 -2.73 -17.13 14.02
N ASN A 286 -2.31 -17.39 15.26
CA ASN A 286 -3.24 -17.46 16.40
C ASN A 286 -3.71 -16.06 16.80
N ARG A 287 -4.80 -15.96 17.57
CA ARG A 287 -5.38 -14.68 17.99
C ARG A 287 -4.47 -13.89 18.92
N ASP A 288 -3.65 -14.55 19.72
CA ASP A 288 -2.63 -13.88 20.53
C ASP A 288 -1.50 -13.26 19.67
N GLN A 289 -1.50 -13.57 18.37
CA GLN A 289 -0.58 -13.04 17.36
C GLN A 289 0.88 -13.36 17.64
N ASN A 290 1.14 -14.44 18.34
CA ASN A 290 2.48 -14.83 18.77
C ASN A 290 2.96 -16.19 18.25
N HIS A 291 2.17 -16.84 17.40
CA HIS A 291 2.52 -18.10 16.72
C HIS A 291 2.00 -18.11 15.29
N ALA A 292 2.91 -18.00 14.32
CA ALA A 292 2.63 -18.07 12.91
C ALA A 292 3.11 -19.39 12.29
N GLN A 293 2.33 -19.95 11.36
CA GLN A 293 2.65 -21.16 10.60
C GLN A 293 2.47 -20.90 9.10
N LEU A 294 3.49 -21.14 8.29
CA LEU A 294 3.35 -21.22 6.84
C LEU A 294 2.85 -22.62 6.46
N VAL A 295 1.65 -22.70 5.95
CA VAL A 295 0.96 -23.96 5.66
C VAL A 295 0.71 -24.11 4.17
N GLN A 296 0.96 -25.30 3.64
CA GLN A 296 0.65 -25.71 2.28
C GLN A 296 -0.64 -26.53 2.23
N TYR A 297 -1.53 -26.18 1.31
CA TYR A 297 -2.78 -26.89 1.02
C TYR A 297 -2.83 -27.33 -0.43
N ASP A 298 -3.49 -28.47 -0.68
CA ASP A 298 -3.85 -28.93 -2.02
C ASP A 298 -5.00 -28.07 -2.58
N ALA A 299 -4.79 -27.50 -3.74
CA ALA A 299 -5.74 -26.54 -4.34
C ALA A 299 -7.03 -27.19 -4.88
N VAL A 300 -7.03 -28.51 -5.10
CA VAL A 300 -8.17 -29.24 -5.68
C VAL A 300 -9.06 -29.85 -4.59
N SER A 301 -8.46 -30.42 -3.55
CA SER A 301 -9.18 -31.06 -2.46
C SER A 301 -9.36 -30.17 -1.23
N GLY A 302 -8.57 -29.11 -1.10
CA GLY A 302 -8.49 -28.26 0.08
C GLY A 302 -7.77 -28.91 1.27
N GLN A 303 -7.20 -30.10 1.12
CA GLN A 303 -6.53 -30.81 2.22
C GLN A 303 -5.21 -30.15 2.61
N LYS A 304 -4.93 -30.14 3.90
CA LYS A 304 -3.65 -29.69 4.45
C LYS A 304 -2.55 -30.69 4.06
N ILE A 305 -1.53 -30.23 3.31
CA ILE A 305 -0.37 -31.02 2.92
C ILE A 305 0.65 -31.04 4.06
N GLY A 306 0.91 -29.87 4.67
CA GLY A 306 1.83 -29.79 5.79
C GLY A 306 2.21 -28.37 6.16
N VAL A 307 2.93 -28.26 7.28
CA VAL A 307 3.58 -27.02 7.73
C VAL A 307 4.97 -26.96 7.13
N LEU A 308 5.37 -25.81 6.64
CA LEU A 308 6.67 -25.58 5.99
C LEU A 308 7.62 -24.76 6.86
N TYR A 309 7.07 -23.91 7.71
CA TYR A 309 7.79 -23.03 8.61
C TYR A 309 6.88 -22.63 9.78
N GLU A 310 7.45 -22.50 10.97
CA GLU A 310 6.77 -21.96 12.15
C GLU A 310 7.64 -20.91 12.82
N GLU A 311 7.00 -19.91 13.41
CA GLU A 311 7.64 -18.85 14.19
C GLU A 311 6.80 -18.51 15.42
N LYS A 312 7.46 -18.35 16.55
CA LYS A 312 6.86 -17.93 17.83
C LYS A 312 7.68 -16.81 18.43
N HIS A 313 7.00 -15.89 19.06
CA HIS A 313 7.62 -14.81 19.82
C HIS A 313 6.89 -14.62 21.14
N THR A 314 7.57 -14.18 22.20
CA THR A 314 6.94 -13.95 23.51
C THR A 314 5.93 -12.80 23.48
N ARG A 315 6.09 -11.86 22.54
CA ARG A 315 5.20 -10.71 22.33
C ARG A 315 4.31 -10.94 21.13
N TYR A 316 4.81 -10.76 19.91
CA TYR A 316 4.04 -10.96 18.68
C TYR A 316 4.92 -11.29 17.48
N VAL A 317 4.31 -11.91 16.48
CA VAL A 317 4.86 -12.17 15.15
C VAL A 317 3.99 -11.43 14.13
N GLU A 318 4.60 -10.71 13.18
CA GLU A 318 3.88 -9.93 12.17
C GLU A 318 4.14 -10.45 10.75
N PRO A 319 3.36 -11.40 10.26
CA PRO A 319 3.46 -11.90 8.89
C PRO A 319 2.82 -10.91 7.91
N GLN A 320 3.56 -9.90 7.47
CA GLN A 320 3.08 -8.81 6.62
C GLN A 320 3.08 -9.12 5.12
N HIS A 321 3.75 -10.19 4.68
CA HIS A 321 4.01 -10.41 3.27
C HIS A 321 3.79 -11.87 2.85
N PRO A 322 3.17 -12.10 1.67
CA PRO A 322 3.05 -13.42 1.09
C PRO A 322 4.42 -13.95 0.65
N LEU A 323 4.57 -15.27 0.56
CA LEU A 323 5.72 -15.87 -0.10
C LEU A 323 5.71 -15.55 -1.61
N ILE A 324 6.90 -15.50 -2.22
CA ILE A 324 7.07 -15.15 -3.63
C ILE A 324 7.96 -16.19 -4.30
N PHE A 325 7.42 -16.99 -5.22
CA PHE A 325 8.19 -17.94 -6.01
C PHE A 325 9.17 -17.26 -6.94
N LEU A 326 10.35 -17.88 -7.12
CA LEU A 326 11.35 -17.40 -8.09
C LEU A 326 10.85 -17.66 -9.52
N PRO A 327 10.87 -16.69 -10.44
CA PRO A 327 10.37 -16.89 -11.80
C PRO A 327 11.27 -17.81 -12.67
N TRP A 328 12.38 -18.31 -12.16
CA TRP A 328 13.30 -19.23 -12.83
C TRP A 328 13.47 -20.58 -12.12
N ASP A 329 12.78 -20.80 -11.00
CA ASP A 329 12.78 -22.07 -10.27
C ASP A 329 11.49 -22.23 -9.45
N ASP A 330 10.57 -23.02 -9.95
CA ASP A 330 9.25 -23.27 -9.36
C ASP A 330 9.31 -24.02 -8.01
N SER A 331 10.49 -24.52 -7.63
CA SER A 331 10.70 -25.19 -6.34
C SER A 331 11.20 -24.27 -5.24
N GLN A 332 11.56 -23.04 -5.58
CA GLN A 332 12.13 -22.09 -4.63
C GLN A 332 11.28 -20.84 -4.50
N PHE A 333 11.13 -20.38 -3.27
CA PHE A 333 10.43 -19.14 -2.98
C PHE A 333 11.16 -18.31 -1.92
N ILE A 334 10.88 -17.03 -1.91
CA ILE A 334 11.33 -16.08 -0.90
C ILE A 334 10.27 -16.01 0.20
N TYR A 335 10.71 -16.12 1.44
CA TYR A 335 9.92 -15.85 2.62
C TYR A 335 10.53 -14.69 3.41
N ARG A 336 9.73 -13.81 3.99
CA ARG A 336 10.18 -12.70 4.84
C ARG A 336 9.79 -12.96 6.29
N THR A 337 10.74 -12.76 7.21
CA THR A 337 10.51 -12.88 8.66
C THR A 337 11.45 -12.00 9.43
N GLN A 338 11.05 -11.61 10.64
CA GLN A 338 11.84 -10.82 11.59
C GLN A 338 12.62 -11.68 12.60
N ARG A 339 12.66 -13.00 12.42
CA ARG A 339 13.28 -13.98 13.36
C ARG A 339 14.69 -13.67 13.82
N ASP A 340 15.40 -12.84 13.09
CA ASP A 340 16.75 -12.36 13.42
C ASP A 340 16.79 -10.92 13.90
N GLY A 341 15.64 -10.38 14.37
CA GLY A 341 15.49 -9.04 14.92
C GLY A 341 15.13 -7.97 13.89
N PHE A 342 15.29 -8.27 12.59
CA PHE A 342 14.96 -7.37 11.47
C PHE A 342 14.28 -8.16 10.35
N ASN A 343 13.45 -7.50 9.57
CA ASN A 343 12.76 -8.13 8.45
C ASN A 343 13.72 -8.43 7.30
N HIS A 344 14.06 -9.71 7.13
CA HIS A 344 15.01 -10.20 6.12
C HIS A 344 14.40 -11.22 5.17
N LEU A 345 15.10 -11.46 4.04
CA LEU A 345 14.72 -12.42 3.01
C LEU A 345 15.40 -13.77 3.24
N TYR A 346 14.61 -14.83 3.15
CA TYR A 346 15.06 -16.21 3.24
C TYR A 346 14.59 -16.98 1.99
N LEU A 347 15.52 -17.69 1.37
CA LEU A 347 15.22 -18.59 0.26
C LEU A 347 14.89 -19.97 0.80
N MET A 348 13.69 -20.46 0.51
CA MET A 348 13.21 -21.78 0.92
C MET A 348 13.08 -22.71 -0.30
N ASP A 349 13.49 -23.97 -0.15
CA ASP A 349 13.46 -24.98 -1.21
C ASP A 349 12.47 -26.11 -0.88
N THR A 350 11.40 -26.21 -1.67
CA THR A 350 10.34 -27.20 -1.47
C THR A 350 10.77 -28.65 -1.72
N LYS A 351 11.88 -28.87 -2.45
CA LYS A 351 12.42 -30.20 -2.74
C LYS A 351 13.17 -30.80 -1.56
N THR A 352 13.72 -29.96 -0.69
CA THR A 352 14.57 -30.40 0.42
C THR A 352 13.81 -30.28 1.73
N LYS A 353 13.18 -31.40 2.15
CA LYS A 353 12.43 -31.48 3.42
C LYS A 353 13.37 -31.71 4.59
N LEU A 354 13.05 -31.08 5.72
CA LEU A 354 13.70 -31.26 7.03
C LEU A 354 12.73 -31.89 8.03
N LYS A 355 13.26 -32.47 9.09
CA LYS A 355 12.41 -33.05 10.17
C LYS A 355 11.71 -31.99 11.03
N GLY A 356 12.22 -30.78 10.99
CA GLY A 356 11.78 -29.70 11.87
C GLY A 356 12.44 -29.80 13.25
N GLU A 357 13.16 -28.75 13.61
CA GLU A 357 13.80 -28.59 14.91
C GLU A 357 13.67 -27.12 15.31
N TRP A 358 13.22 -26.89 16.55
CA TRP A 358 13.07 -25.53 17.06
C TRP A 358 14.45 -24.92 17.33
N LYS A 359 14.63 -23.72 16.81
CA LYS A 359 15.84 -22.91 16.97
C LYS A 359 15.45 -21.58 17.61
N THR A 360 16.41 -20.97 18.28
CA THR A 360 16.28 -19.60 18.82
C THR A 360 16.82 -18.62 17.80
N GLY A 361 16.09 -17.55 17.52
CA GLY A 361 16.51 -16.44 16.68
C GLY A 361 17.61 -15.60 17.36
N LYS A 362 18.05 -14.52 16.71
CA LYS A 362 19.03 -13.60 17.32
C LYS A 362 18.44 -12.87 18.53
N ASP A 363 17.15 -12.60 18.51
CA ASP A 363 16.41 -12.25 19.70
C ASP A 363 16.08 -13.53 20.46
N SER A 364 16.48 -13.63 21.74
CA SER A 364 16.19 -14.79 22.58
C SER A 364 14.69 -15.02 22.82
N GLU A 365 13.88 -14.01 22.53
CA GLU A 365 12.41 -14.10 22.61
C GLU A 365 11.78 -14.74 21.37
N ASP A 366 12.54 -14.88 20.28
CA ASP A 366 12.07 -15.44 19.02
C ASP A 366 12.51 -16.90 18.86
N GLN A 367 11.57 -17.76 18.46
CA GLN A 367 11.80 -19.18 18.18
C GLN A 367 11.19 -19.55 16.83
N TYR A 368 11.89 -20.34 16.04
CA TYR A 368 11.41 -20.79 14.73
C TYR A 368 11.75 -22.26 14.47
N CYS A 369 10.96 -22.86 13.57
CA CYS A 369 11.14 -24.23 13.13
C CYS A 369 11.06 -24.30 11.61
N GLU A 370 12.07 -24.89 10.98
CA GLU A 370 12.18 -25.03 9.52
C GLU A 370 11.90 -26.47 9.12
N TYR A 371 10.92 -26.67 8.24
CA TYR A 371 10.63 -27.97 7.61
C TYR A 371 11.12 -28.03 6.17
N LEU A 372 11.68 -26.94 5.67
CA LEU A 372 12.35 -26.82 4.38
C LEU A 372 13.78 -26.34 4.57
N LYS A 373 14.67 -26.71 3.64
CA LYS A 373 15.99 -26.08 3.56
C LYS A 373 15.84 -24.59 3.33
N THR A 374 16.42 -23.80 4.22
CA THR A 374 16.32 -22.33 4.22
C THR A 374 17.71 -21.71 4.18
N ILE A 375 17.89 -20.69 3.35
CA ILE A 375 19.14 -19.95 3.19
C ILE A 375 18.83 -18.47 3.38
N PRO A 376 19.51 -17.76 4.32
CA PRO A 376 19.35 -16.32 4.44
C PRO A 376 19.95 -15.64 3.19
N LEU A 377 19.20 -14.72 2.59
CA LEU A 377 19.62 -13.90 1.45
C LEU A 377 20.08 -12.51 1.88
N THR A 378 19.56 -12.04 3.00
CA THR A 378 19.94 -10.75 3.60
C THR A 378 20.11 -10.92 5.10
N GLU A 379 20.98 -10.09 5.69
CA GLU A 379 21.25 -10.05 7.13
C GLU A 379 21.82 -8.68 7.53
N GLY A 380 21.74 -8.34 8.80
CA GLY A 380 22.26 -7.08 9.34
C GLY A 380 21.26 -6.34 10.23
N ASN A 381 21.66 -5.18 10.76
CA ASN A 381 20.81 -4.34 11.59
C ASN A 381 20.02 -3.32 10.73
N TRP A 382 19.36 -3.81 9.73
CA TRP A 382 18.53 -3.09 8.78
C TRP A 382 17.47 -4.02 8.25
N LEU A 383 16.46 -3.52 7.57
CA LEU A 383 15.35 -4.34 7.09
C LEU A 383 15.10 -4.19 5.58
N VAL A 384 14.54 -5.25 4.99
CA VAL A 384 13.94 -5.22 3.67
C VAL A 384 12.51 -4.72 3.81
N GLN A 385 12.24 -3.54 3.25
CA GLN A 385 10.91 -2.93 3.28
C GLN A 385 10.00 -3.53 2.20
N ASP A 386 10.55 -3.82 0.99
CA ASP A 386 9.76 -4.43 -0.08
C ASP A 386 10.59 -5.25 -1.06
N VAL A 387 9.94 -6.20 -1.74
CA VAL A 387 10.44 -6.92 -2.91
C VAL A 387 9.72 -6.39 -4.14
N LEU A 388 10.39 -5.52 -4.90
CA LEU A 388 9.80 -4.86 -6.07
C LEU A 388 9.62 -5.81 -7.26
N GLY A 389 10.31 -6.95 -7.28
CA GLY A 389 10.25 -7.98 -8.29
C GLY A 389 11.62 -8.54 -8.67
N PHE A 390 11.73 -9.05 -9.89
CA PHE A 390 12.87 -9.85 -10.33
C PHE A 390 13.47 -9.40 -11.67
N ASN A 391 14.78 -9.50 -11.79
CA ASN A 391 15.48 -9.58 -13.06
C ASN A 391 15.83 -11.06 -13.33
N ALA A 392 14.93 -11.78 -14.00
CA ALA A 392 15.06 -13.22 -14.19
C ALA A 392 16.32 -13.60 -15.00
N ALA A 393 16.70 -12.80 -15.99
CA ALA A 393 17.89 -13.06 -16.82
C ALA A 393 19.19 -13.01 -16.01
N ARG A 394 19.22 -12.22 -14.94
CA ARG A 394 20.39 -12.07 -14.07
C ARG A 394 20.27 -12.87 -12.77
N LYS A 395 19.11 -13.49 -12.52
CA LYS A 395 18.75 -14.15 -11.26
C LYS A 395 18.92 -13.21 -10.05
N GLU A 396 18.39 -12.01 -10.20
CA GLU A 396 18.44 -10.95 -9.19
C GLU A 396 17.04 -10.60 -8.69
N ILE A 397 16.97 -10.30 -7.40
CA ILE A 397 15.79 -9.74 -6.72
C ILE A 397 16.03 -8.24 -6.62
N ILE A 398 15.01 -7.43 -6.93
CA ILE A 398 15.06 -5.98 -6.74
C ILE A 398 14.33 -5.68 -5.44
N ILE A 399 15.03 -5.09 -4.48
CA ILE A 399 14.53 -4.83 -3.12
C ILE A 399 14.60 -3.34 -2.78
N ALA A 400 13.69 -2.92 -1.91
CA ALA A 400 13.76 -1.67 -1.17
C ALA A 400 14.16 -1.97 0.27
N SER A 401 15.13 -1.25 0.82
CA SER A 401 15.67 -1.52 2.15
C SER A 401 16.21 -0.29 2.87
N THR A 402 16.37 -0.40 4.18
CA THR A 402 16.98 0.61 5.05
C THR A 402 18.48 0.36 5.28
N GLU A 403 19.15 -0.39 4.41
CA GLU A 403 20.54 -0.82 4.59
C GLU A 403 21.52 0.33 4.81
N ILE A 404 21.29 1.48 4.18
CA ILE A 404 22.15 2.66 4.32
C ILE A 404 21.82 3.43 5.58
N SER A 405 20.53 3.64 5.86
CA SER A 405 20.05 4.38 7.01
C SER A 405 18.58 4.04 7.32
N PRO A 406 18.17 3.94 8.59
CA PRO A 406 16.77 3.80 8.95
C PRO A 406 15.90 5.01 8.55
N LEU A 407 16.52 6.15 8.21
CA LEU A 407 15.82 7.34 7.70
C LEU A 407 15.64 7.33 6.18
N GLN A 408 16.05 6.27 5.48
CA GLN A 408 16.06 6.20 4.02
C GLN A 408 15.46 4.90 3.53
N THR A 409 14.91 4.95 2.33
CA THR A 409 14.60 3.77 1.52
C THR A 409 15.50 3.79 0.30
N ASN A 410 16.40 2.81 0.19
CA ASN A 410 17.29 2.66 -0.96
C ASN A 410 16.94 1.40 -1.75
N ILE A 411 17.20 1.42 -3.05
CA ILE A 411 16.90 0.32 -3.95
C ILE A 411 18.16 -0.45 -4.30
N PHE A 412 18.11 -1.77 -4.16
CA PHE A 412 19.22 -2.66 -4.50
C PHE A 412 18.79 -3.77 -5.45
N SER A 413 19.70 -4.21 -6.32
CA SER A 413 19.63 -5.54 -6.90
C SER A 413 20.42 -6.52 -6.03
N LEU A 414 19.79 -7.63 -5.67
CA LEU A 414 20.35 -8.71 -4.85
C LEU A 414 20.51 -9.96 -5.72
N ASN A 415 21.72 -10.43 -5.91
CA ASN A 415 21.98 -11.67 -6.64
C ASN A 415 21.74 -12.88 -5.73
N VAL A 416 20.79 -13.75 -6.13
CA VAL A 416 20.36 -14.90 -5.30
C VAL A 416 21.48 -15.92 -5.06
N LYS A 417 22.43 -16.05 -6.00
CA LYS A 417 23.48 -17.09 -5.92
C LYS A 417 24.58 -16.74 -4.91
N ASN A 418 24.96 -15.47 -4.84
CA ASN A 418 26.13 -15.03 -4.08
C ASN A 418 25.86 -13.92 -3.06
N GLY A 419 24.61 -13.50 -2.90
CA GLY A 419 24.20 -12.47 -1.95
C GLY A 419 24.72 -11.05 -2.27
N LYS A 420 25.40 -10.86 -3.43
CA LYS A 420 25.92 -9.55 -3.81
C LYS A 420 24.78 -8.56 -4.04
N ARG A 421 24.84 -7.42 -3.35
CA ARG A 421 23.93 -6.29 -3.53
C ARG A 421 24.59 -5.18 -4.37
N THR A 422 23.81 -4.55 -5.21
CA THR A 422 24.23 -3.40 -6.03
C THR A 422 23.21 -2.29 -5.86
N LEU A 423 23.64 -1.12 -5.38
CA LEU A 423 22.79 0.06 -5.23
C LEU A 423 22.29 0.54 -6.60
N ILE A 424 21.01 0.91 -6.66
CA ILE A 424 20.35 1.47 -7.83
C ILE A 424 19.85 2.86 -7.47
N GLY A 425 20.38 3.89 -8.11
CA GLY A 425 20.02 5.28 -7.86
C GLY A 425 21.00 6.00 -6.93
N MET A 426 20.50 7.02 -6.26
CA MET A 426 21.27 7.87 -5.35
C MET A 426 21.40 7.21 -3.98
N GLU A 427 22.51 7.45 -3.30
CA GLU A 427 22.76 6.92 -1.96
C GLU A 427 22.07 7.74 -0.88
N ASP A 428 22.14 9.07 -0.98
CA ASP A 428 21.63 10.01 0.02
C ASP A 428 20.22 10.48 -0.31
N GLY A 429 19.20 9.82 0.25
CA GLY A 429 17.79 10.16 0.10
C GLY A 429 16.87 8.94 0.09
N THR A 430 15.62 9.20 -0.18
CA THR A 430 14.54 8.20 -0.15
C THR A 430 13.98 7.97 -1.55
N HIS A 431 13.83 6.71 -1.90
CA HIS A 431 13.34 6.23 -3.19
C HIS A 431 11.98 5.57 -3.08
N GLN A 432 11.13 5.81 -4.06
CA GLN A 432 9.92 5.04 -4.30
C GLN A 432 9.97 4.56 -5.75
N ALA A 433 10.13 3.28 -5.98
CA ALA A 433 10.38 2.75 -7.31
C ALA A 433 9.31 1.77 -7.79
N LYS A 434 9.13 1.71 -9.11
CA LYS A 434 8.31 0.69 -9.78
C LYS A 434 9.16 -0.01 -10.82
N LEU A 435 9.23 -1.34 -10.71
CA LEU A 435 10.00 -2.18 -11.61
C LEU A 435 9.26 -2.39 -12.94
N SER A 436 9.98 -2.40 -14.05
CA SER A 436 9.44 -2.79 -15.36
C SER A 436 9.12 -4.30 -15.39
N ALA A 437 8.18 -4.70 -16.25
CA ALA A 437 7.82 -6.11 -16.41
C ALA A 437 9.01 -7.01 -16.79
N SER A 438 10.00 -6.47 -17.50
CA SER A 438 11.24 -7.19 -17.84
C SER A 438 12.24 -7.31 -16.69
N GLY A 439 12.03 -6.58 -15.59
CA GLY A 439 12.98 -6.51 -14.48
C GLY A 439 14.30 -5.80 -14.78
N THR A 440 14.44 -5.16 -15.94
CA THR A 440 15.70 -4.54 -16.39
C THR A 440 15.82 -3.06 -16.11
N TYR A 441 14.69 -2.39 -15.91
CA TYR A 441 14.59 -0.96 -15.58
C TYR A 441 13.58 -0.74 -14.47
N LEU A 442 13.74 0.35 -13.76
CA LEU A 442 12.72 0.88 -12.85
C LEU A 442 12.50 2.36 -13.13
N ILE A 443 11.30 2.84 -12.83
CA ILE A 443 11.02 4.26 -12.68
C ILE A 443 11.15 4.58 -11.19
N ASP A 444 11.97 5.58 -10.91
CA ASP A 444 12.31 6.01 -9.55
C ASP A 444 11.76 7.38 -9.26
N TYR A 445 11.14 7.55 -8.11
CA TYR A 445 10.70 8.81 -7.54
C TYR A 445 11.59 9.11 -6.33
N PHE A 446 12.64 9.85 -6.59
CA PHE A 446 13.65 10.19 -5.59
C PHE A 446 13.35 11.52 -4.92
N THR A 447 13.63 11.62 -3.63
CA THR A 447 13.63 12.86 -2.84
C THR A 447 14.71 12.80 -1.77
N SER A 448 15.26 13.95 -1.41
CA SER A 448 16.14 14.12 -0.26
C SER A 448 15.93 15.50 0.33
N ASN A 449 16.60 15.83 1.44
CA ASN A 449 16.49 17.18 2.00
C ASN A 449 16.84 18.28 0.98
N ASN A 450 17.74 17.99 0.05
CA ASN A 450 18.22 18.95 -0.96
C ASN A 450 17.50 18.84 -2.31
N VAL A 451 16.81 17.74 -2.55
CA VAL A 451 16.11 17.46 -3.82
C VAL A 451 14.62 17.29 -3.54
N PRO A 452 13.77 18.27 -3.89
CA PRO A 452 12.32 18.18 -3.67
C PRO A 452 11.70 16.97 -4.33
N ARG A 453 12.06 16.69 -5.57
CA ARG A 453 11.69 15.47 -6.31
C ARG A 453 12.50 15.36 -7.60
N GLU A 454 13.00 14.17 -7.86
CA GLU A 454 13.51 13.76 -9.17
C GLU A 454 12.77 12.50 -9.62
N ILE A 455 12.43 12.41 -10.90
CA ILE A 455 11.86 11.20 -11.50
C ILE A 455 12.83 10.72 -12.56
N SER A 456 13.32 9.49 -12.43
CA SER A 456 14.34 8.93 -13.32
C SER A 456 13.96 7.51 -13.76
N ILE A 457 14.45 7.12 -14.96
CA ILE A 457 14.45 5.73 -15.39
C ILE A 457 15.87 5.20 -15.13
N LEU A 458 15.96 4.18 -14.26
CA LEU A 458 17.22 3.60 -13.83
C LEU A 458 17.33 2.15 -14.30
N PRO A 459 18.48 1.72 -14.88
CA PRO A 459 18.73 0.32 -15.14
C PRO A 459 19.02 -0.42 -13.84
N THR A 460 18.46 -1.64 -13.69
CA THR A 460 18.66 -2.47 -12.48
C THR A 460 20.09 -2.98 -12.29
N THR A 461 20.99 -2.62 -13.18
CA THR A 461 22.43 -2.91 -13.08
C THR A 461 23.21 -1.90 -12.22
N GLY A 462 22.56 -0.89 -11.67
CA GLY A 462 23.21 0.20 -10.93
C GLY A 462 23.96 1.21 -11.81
N LYS A 463 23.83 1.12 -13.14
CA LYS A 463 24.41 2.12 -14.06
C LYS A 463 23.57 3.40 -14.06
N LYS A 464 24.21 4.50 -14.49
CA LYS A 464 23.53 5.80 -14.65
C LYS A 464 22.28 5.67 -15.53
N GLY A 465 21.18 6.22 -15.05
CA GLY A 465 19.91 6.26 -15.75
C GLY A 465 19.65 7.58 -16.49
N THR A 466 18.40 7.80 -16.84
CA THR A 466 17.91 9.01 -17.51
C THR A 466 16.92 9.72 -16.62
N THR A 467 17.23 10.96 -16.24
CA THR A 467 16.30 11.82 -15.51
C THR A 467 15.20 12.32 -16.45
N LEU A 468 13.96 12.14 -16.04
CA LEU A 468 12.75 12.57 -16.76
C LEU A 468 12.26 13.92 -16.29
N PHE A 469 12.41 14.18 -14.99
CA PHE A 469 11.88 15.38 -14.35
C PHE A 469 12.68 15.69 -13.09
N THR A 470 12.98 16.96 -12.90
CA THR A 470 13.51 17.50 -11.64
C THR A 470 12.63 18.68 -11.22
N ALA A 471 12.09 18.64 -10.01
CA ALA A 471 11.26 19.68 -9.46
C ALA A 471 12.10 20.90 -9.09
N THR A 472 11.56 22.10 -9.32
CA THR A 472 12.05 23.35 -8.73
C THR A 472 11.68 23.40 -7.24
N ASP A 473 12.35 24.24 -6.50
CA ASP A 473 12.08 24.46 -5.06
C ASP A 473 11.59 25.89 -4.79
N PRO A 474 10.32 26.19 -5.11
CA PRO A 474 9.79 27.55 -4.99
C PRO A 474 9.77 28.06 -3.55
N LEU A 475 9.77 27.18 -2.54
CA LEU A 475 9.89 27.60 -1.15
C LEU A 475 11.29 28.14 -0.85
N LYS A 476 12.32 27.43 -1.25
CA LYS A 476 13.71 27.88 -1.10
C LYS A 476 14.03 29.14 -1.92
N GLU A 477 13.43 29.27 -3.09
CA GLU A 477 13.65 30.42 -3.99
C GLU A 477 12.95 31.70 -3.51
N ASN A 478 11.80 31.58 -2.84
CA ASN A 478 10.93 32.73 -2.55
C ASN A 478 10.77 33.06 -1.07
N TYR A 479 11.27 32.21 -0.15
CA TYR A 479 11.11 32.42 1.29
C TYR A 479 12.42 32.23 2.03
N ASN A 480 12.59 32.99 3.13
CA ASN A 480 13.62 32.73 4.10
C ASN A 480 13.17 31.57 4.97
N LEU A 481 13.69 30.37 4.70
CA LEU A 481 13.31 29.16 5.40
C LEU A 481 14.02 29.02 6.73
N PRO A 482 13.38 28.43 7.75
CA PRO A 482 14.01 28.11 9.02
C PRO A 482 15.07 27.02 8.84
N GLU A 483 16.06 27.01 9.73
CA GLU A 483 17.06 25.93 9.82
C GLU A 483 16.40 24.64 10.32
N ILE A 484 16.60 23.54 9.61
CA ILE A 484 16.13 22.21 9.97
C ILE A 484 17.34 21.33 10.21
N THR A 485 17.45 20.77 11.41
CA THR A 485 18.50 19.82 11.79
C THR A 485 17.89 18.48 12.17
N VAL A 486 18.58 17.40 11.78
CA VAL A 486 18.28 16.04 12.22
C VAL A 486 19.49 15.50 12.95
N GLY A 487 19.27 14.83 14.04
CA GLY A 487 20.31 14.23 14.88
C GLY A 487 19.74 13.12 15.75
N THR A 488 20.53 12.70 16.74
CA THR A 488 20.11 11.70 17.72
C THR A 488 20.20 12.23 19.15
N ILE A 489 19.31 11.75 20.00
CA ILE A 489 19.34 11.90 21.46
C ILE A 489 19.21 10.52 22.09
N LYS A 490 19.67 10.37 23.34
CA LYS A 490 19.45 9.12 24.06
C LYS A 490 18.02 9.01 24.55
N ALA A 491 17.46 7.80 24.38
CA ALA A 491 16.17 7.42 24.95
C ALA A 491 16.19 7.44 26.48
N ALA A 492 15.06 7.21 27.10
CA ALA A 492 14.95 7.16 28.55
C ALA A 492 15.73 5.99 29.19
N ASP A 493 16.10 4.96 28.43
CA ASP A 493 16.99 3.88 28.87
C ASP A 493 18.47 4.28 28.95
N GLY A 494 18.85 5.45 28.43
CA GLY A 494 20.22 5.96 28.39
C GLY A 494 21.15 5.34 27.35
N GLU A 495 20.66 4.35 26.59
CA GLU A 495 21.43 3.55 25.63
C GLU A 495 20.98 3.75 24.18
N THR A 496 19.67 3.65 23.93
CA THR A 496 19.07 3.69 22.59
C THR A 496 19.13 5.10 22.00
N ASP A 497 19.59 5.21 20.75
CA ASP A 497 19.55 6.47 20.02
C ASP A 497 18.17 6.69 19.39
N LEU A 498 17.57 7.86 19.63
CA LEU A 498 16.33 8.32 19.03
C LEU A 498 16.64 9.42 18.01
N TYR A 499 16.10 9.30 16.81
CA TYR A 499 16.19 10.38 15.84
C TYR A 499 15.26 11.53 16.23
N TYR A 500 15.76 12.76 16.05
CA TYR A 500 14.95 13.97 16.21
C TYR A 500 15.09 14.89 14.99
N ARG A 501 14.07 15.66 14.73
CA ARG A 501 14.06 16.81 13.81
C ARG A 501 13.79 18.06 14.63
N LEU A 502 14.72 19.03 14.58
CA LEU A 502 14.61 20.33 15.21
C LEU A 502 14.53 21.41 14.14
N ILE A 503 13.53 22.29 14.24
CA ILE A 503 13.36 23.44 13.38
C ILE A 503 13.48 24.69 14.25
N LYS A 504 14.51 25.50 14.00
CA LYS A 504 14.75 26.73 14.72
C LYS A 504 14.01 27.90 14.07
N PRO A 505 13.57 28.91 14.84
CA PRO A 505 13.03 30.14 14.28
C PRO A 505 13.97 30.78 13.24
N VAL A 506 13.38 31.43 12.25
CA VAL A 506 14.16 32.28 11.34
C VAL A 506 14.84 33.36 12.14
N ASN A 507 16.14 33.59 11.90
CA ASN A 507 17.00 34.51 12.71
C ASN A 507 17.14 34.08 14.17
N PHE A 508 17.29 32.78 14.40
CA PHE A 508 17.51 32.22 15.75
C PHE A 508 18.72 32.85 16.44
N ASP A 509 18.52 33.36 17.66
CA ASP A 509 19.55 33.89 18.53
C ASP A 509 19.74 32.96 19.73
N PRO A 510 20.89 32.29 19.92
CA PRO A 510 21.10 31.36 21.00
C PRO A 510 21.05 32.00 22.41
N ASN A 511 21.09 33.33 22.50
CA ASN A 511 20.98 34.05 23.76
C ASN A 511 19.53 34.38 24.17
N LYS A 512 18.56 34.03 23.33
CA LYS A 512 17.13 34.27 23.60
C LYS A 512 16.40 32.99 23.93
N LYS A 513 15.35 33.09 24.72
CA LYS A 513 14.41 32.01 24.98
C LYS A 513 13.27 32.06 23.95
N TYR A 514 12.88 30.89 23.46
CA TYR A 514 11.82 30.72 22.49
C TYR A 514 10.75 29.77 23.03
N PRO A 515 9.47 29.99 22.73
CA PRO A 515 8.47 28.99 22.99
C PRO A 515 8.74 27.77 22.08
N ALA A 516 8.52 26.56 22.58
CA ALA A 516 8.74 25.34 21.87
C ALA A 516 7.44 24.57 21.70
N ILE A 517 7.29 23.91 20.55
CA ILE A 517 6.20 22.98 20.25
C ILE A 517 6.82 21.62 19.92
N ILE A 518 6.39 20.59 20.66
CA ILE A 518 6.76 19.21 20.37
C ILE A 518 5.59 18.55 19.66
N TYR A 519 5.84 18.09 18.43
CA TYR A 519 4.86 17.31 17.69
C TYR A 519 5.11 15.82 17.92
N VAL A 520 4.09 15.14 18.45
CA VAL A 520 4.14 13.73 18.81
C VAL A 520 3.05 12.99 18.04
N TYR A 521 3.41 11.91 17.36
CA TYR A 521 2.50 10.85 16.99
C TYR A 521 2.58 9.72 18.02
N GLY A 522 3.79 9.15 18.20
CA GLY A 522 4.14 8.22 19.27
C GLY A 522 3.59 6.81 19.14
N GLY A 523 2.74 6.53 18.13
CA GLY A 523 2.12 5.24 17.95
C GLY A 523 3.05 4.19 17.34
N PRO A 524 2.70 2.89 17.47
CA PRO A 524 3.46 1.80 16.87
C PRO A 524 3.61 1.96 15.34
N HIS A 525 4.73 1.54 14.80
CA HIS A 525 5.07 1.58 13.37
C HIS A 525 5.04 2.97 12.72
N ALA A 526 4.99 4.03 13.50
CA ALA A 526 5.00 5.39 12.97
C ALA A 526 6.41 5.95 12.99
N GLN A 527 6.92 6.34 11.84
CA GLN A 527 8.15 7.10 11.69
C GLN A 527 7.83 8.47 11.10
N MET A 528 8.32 9.53 11.74
CA MET A 528 7.99 10.92 11.41
C MET A 528 9.15 11.66 10.76
N ILE A 529 10.32 11.03 10.69
CA ILE A 529 11.55 11.64 10.20
C ILE A 529 12.18 10.72 9.16
N HIS A 530 12.19 11.17 7.90
CA HIS A 530 12.87 10.50 6.80
C HIS A 530 13.78 11.49 6.07
N ASN A 531 14.78 10.98 5.37
CA ASN A 531 15.61 11.79 4.48
C ASN A 531 14.86 12.10 3.18
N THR A 532 13.83 12.91 3.32
CA THR A 532 13.00 13.50 2.27
C THR A 532 13.15 15.01 2.30
N ARG A 533 12.45 15.72 1.44
CA ARG A 533 12.45 17.20 1.45
C ARG A 533 11.98 17.72 2.81
N PHE A 534 12.81 18.56 3.47
CA PHE A 534 12.60 19.09 4.82
C PHE A 534 12.51 18.01 5.91
N TYR A 535 13.02 16.81 5.68
CA TYR A 535 12.92 15.67 6.61
C TYR A 535 11.48 15.43 7.09
N ASP A 536 10.51 15.48 6.17
CA ASP A 536 9.06 15.39 6.42
C ASP A 536 8.48 16.52 7.29
N ALA A 537 9.18 17.65 7.47
CA ALA A 537 8.57 18.81 8.10
C ALA A 537 7.38 19.31 7.24
N ARG A 538 6.24 19.49 7.88
CA ARG A 538 5.02 19.98 7.24
C ARG A 538 5.07 21.51 7.07
N GLY A 539 4.26 22.02 6.16
CA GLY A 539 4.12 23.46 5.97
C GLY A 539 3.77 24.21 7.28
N TRP A 540 2.97 23.58 8.13
CA TRP A 540 2.64 24.13 9.45
C TRP A 540 3.86 24.23 10.38
N ASP A 541 4.74 23.24 10.39
CA ASP A 541 5.97 23.27 11.21
C ASP A 541 6.88 24.42 10.77
N LEU A 542 7.03 24.63 9.44
CA LEU A 542 7.80 25.74 8.89
C LEU A 542 7.18 27.11 9.22
N TYR A 543 5.86 27.20 9.13
CA TYR A 543 5.11 28.41 9.46
C TYR A 543 5.29 28.78 10.95
N MET A 544 5.15 27.83 11.88
CA MET A 544 5.32 28.09 13.29
C MET A 544 6.75 28.52 13.64
N ALA A 545 7.74 27.94 12.99
CA ALA A 545 9.13 28.38 13.13
C ALA A 545 9.32 29.84 12.64
N GLN A 546 8.64 30.25 11.58
CA GLN A 546 8.62 31.65 11.15
C GLN A 546 7.92 32.58 12.16
N GLN A 547 6.97 32.06 12.94
CA GLN A 547 6.32 32.80 14.03
C GLN A 547 7.14 32.85 15.31
N GLY A 548 8.36 32.31 15.32
CA GLY A 548 9.27 32.36 16.47
C GLY A 548 9.19 31.16 17.41
N TYR A 549 8.61 30.04 16.99
CA TYR A 549 8.59 28.81 17.78
C TYR A 549 9.73 27.87 17.39
N VAL A 550 10.33 27.23 18.37
CA VAL A 550 11.17 26.03 18.14
C VAL A 550 10.24 24.83 17.96
N MET A 551 10.42 24.07 16.87
CA MET A 551 9.62 22.87 16.60
C MET A 551 10.49 21.64 16.79
N LEU A 552 10.06 20.69 17.62
CA LEU A 552 10.73 19.42 17.82
C LEU A 552 9.81 18.25 17.47
N THR A 553 10.37 17.27 16.79
CA THR A 553 9.76 15.94 16.56
C THR A 553 10.79 14.90 16.96
N VAL A 554 10.39 13.87 17.68
CA VAL A 554 11.25 12.74 18.07
C VAL A 554 10.58 11.44 17.69
N ASP A 555 11.27 10.55 16.96
CA ASP A 555 10.87 9.18 16.74
C ASP A 555 11.27 8.34 17.97
N ASN A 556 10.30 8.16 18.87
CA ASN A 556 10.47 7.41 20.10
C ASN A 556 10.57 5.90 19.85
N ARG A 557 11.00 5.12 20.84
CA ARG A 557 10.89 3.65 20.80
C ARG A 557 9.43 3.26 20.58
N GLY A 558 9.21 2.20 19.79
CA GLY A 558 7.91 1.81 19.25
C GLY A 558 7.71 2.24 17.79
N SER A 559 8.50 3.19 17.24
CA SER A 559 8.43 3.59 15.84
C SER A 559 9.10 2.56 14.92
N ASP A 560 8.86 2.69 13.59
CA ASP A 560 9.27 1.74 12.55
C ASP A 560 10.75 1.82 12.16
N ASN A 561 11.20 0.86 11.34
CA ASN A 561 12.51 0.81 10.67
C ASN A 561 13.73 0.64 11.59
N ARG A 562 13.54 0.23 12.82
CA ARG A 562 14.60 0.06 13.82
C ARG A 562 14.73 -1.37 14.35
N GLY A 563 13.90 -2.31 13.84
CA GLY A 563 13.85 -3.71 14.23
C GLY A 563 12.94 -4.00 15.42
N ILE A 564 12.65 -5.29 15.62
CA ILE A 564 11.58 -5.76 16.49
C ILE A 564 11.74 -5.32 17.96
N LYS A 565 12.95 -5.28 18.48
CA LYS A 565 13.20 -4.81 19.87
C LYS A 565 12.82 -3.36 20.10
N PHE A 566 13.09 -2.52 19.10
CA PHE A 566 12.75 -1.11 19.17
C PHE A 566 11.24 -0.90 19.05
N GLU A 567 10.57 -1.69 18.20
CA GLU A 567 9.13 -1.61 17.93
C GLU A 567 8.29 -2.18 19.07
N ASN A 568 8.62 -3.39 19.53
CA ASN A 568 7.77 -4.15 20.43
C ASN A 568 7.92 -3.81 21.93
N CYS A 569 8.77 -2.82 22.29
CA CYS A 569 8.88 -2.36 23.67
C CYS A 569 7.57 -1.77 24.21
N THR A 570 6.68 -1.34 23.31
CA THR A 570 5.36 -0.78 23.63
C THR A 570 4.27 -1.84 23.79
N PHE A 571 4.58 -3.13 23.54
CA PHE A 571 3.62 -4.21 23.55
C PHE A 571 2.82 -4.27 24.87
N ARG A 572 1.49 -4.10 24.78
CA ARG A 572 0.52 -4.04 25.89
C ARG A 572 0.76 -2.91 26.91
N HIS A 573 1.66 -1.95 26.61
CA HIS A 573 2.02 -0.84 27.50
C HIS A 573 2.13 0.48 26.71
N LEU A 574 1.21 0.72 25.77
CA LEU A 574 1.16 1.98 25.01
C LEU A 574 1.12 3.19 25.95
N GLY A 575 1.83 4.25 25.57
CA GLY A 575 1.92 5.50 26.33
C GLY A 575 2.93 5.47 27.48
N THR A 576 3.72 4.41 27.63
CA THR A 576 4.70 4.28 28.73
C THR A 576 6.11 4.64 28.26
N GLU A 577 6.70 3.82 27.40
CA GLU A 577 8.07 4.06 26.92
C GLU A 577 8.12 5.24 25.96
N GLU A 578 7.12 5.40 25.12
CA GLU A 578 6.98 6.54 24.21
C GLU A 578 6.97 7.87 24.98
N MET A 579 6.19 7.97 26.07
CA MET A 579 6.13 9.18 26.86
C MET A 579 7.47 9.49 27.54
N LYS A 580 8.14 8.47 28.09
CA LYS A 580 9.47 8.64 28.69
C LYS A 580 10.48 9.20 27.70
N ASP A 581 10.49 8.68 26.49
CA ASP A 581 11.36 9.12 25.40
C ASP A 581 11.02 10.54 24.92
N GLN A 582 9.72 10.88 24.78
CA GLN A 582 9.28 12.25 24.46
C GLN A 582 9.69 13.25 25.53
N VAL A 583 9.68 12.87 26.82
CA VAL A 583 10.19 13.69 27.92
C VAL A 583 11.70 13.93 27.80
N GLN A 584 12.48 12.93 27.34
CA GLN A 584 13.91 13.17 27.04
C GLN A 584 14.09 14.16 25.90
N GLY A 585 13.26 14.08 24.86
CA GLY A 585 13.19 15.08 23.79
C GLY A 585 12.93 16.48 24.33
N ALA A 586 11.94 16.63 25.22
CA ALA A 586 11.64 17.92 25.87
C ALA A 586 12.83 18.45 26.67
N LYS A 587 13.49 17.59 27.46
CA LYS A 587 14.68 17.97 28.25
C LYS A 587 15.85 18.41 27.37
N SER A 588 15.99 17.86 26.16
CA SER A 588 17.08 18.25 25.26
C SER A 588 16.96 19.68 24.71
N LEU A 589 15.78 20.32 24.86
CA LEU A 589 15.54 21.72 24.49
C LEU A 589 15.92 22.72 25.60
N LEU A 590 16.15 22.25 26.82
CA LEU A 590 16.50 23.08 27.99
C LEU A 590 18.00 23.26 28.12
#